data_ddc920158de3222ba4f1d56d1dcba092
#
_entry.id   ddc920158de3222ba4f1d56d1dcba092
#
_cell.length_a   1.000
_cell.length_b   1.000
_cell.length_c   1.000
_cell.angle_alpha   90.00
_cell.angle_beta   90.00
_cell.angle_gamma   90.00
#
_symmetry.space_group_name_H-M   'P 1'
#
loop_
_entity.id
_entity.type
_entity.pdbx_description
1 polymer ?
#
loop_
_entity_poly.entity_id
_entity_poly.type
_entity_poly.pdbx_seq_one_letter_code
_entity_poly.pdbx_strand_id
1 'polypeptide(L)'
;GLIGQNAPDKSSGRGLWSSEKTSYAMAEGQDSLVVDLTYSENGVNYIKRYSFKRGLNPQCSAREQQLKKPGCIDPSAYQVDVRYLIDNQSEQAWSGNLFAQLKRDNSGDPSSTTATGTATYLGAALWTTEEPYKKVSMKDIDKQSFKETVQGGWVAWLQHYFVTAWVPSKDSTNLVQTRKDSQGNYIIGFTGPALTVAPGAKAETSATLY
;
A
#
# COMPACT_ATOMS: atom_id res chain seq x y z
N GLY A 1 -3.81 4.01 5.15
CA GLY A 1 -4.57 4.66 6.22
C GLY A 1 -6.06 4.72 5.93
N LEU A 2 -6.80 5.18 6.91
CA LEU A 2 -8.24 5.46 6.82
C LEU A 2 -8.46 6.94 7.06
N ILE A 3 -9.13 7.63 6.13
CA ILE A 3 -9.51 9.06 6.24
C ILE A 3 -11.03 9.20 6.21
N GLY A 4 -11.56 10.19 6.93
CA GLY A 4 -12.99 10.47 7.04
C GLY A 4 -13.31 11.18 8.34
N GLN A 5 -14.58 11.51 8.56
CA GLN A 5 -14.99 12.31 9.71
C GLN A 5 -14.60 11.66 11.06
N ASN A 6 -14.74 10.34 11.18
CA ASN A 6 -14.42 9.57 12.39
C ASN A 6 -13.29 8.56 12.18
N ALA A 7 -12.48 8.73 11.12
CA ALA A 7 -11.39 7.83 10.82
C ALA A 7 -10.12 8.16 11.65
N PRO A 8 -9.23 7.16 11.88
CA PRO A 8 -8.05 7.32 12.74
C PRO A 8 -6.97 8.26 12.17
N ASP A 9 -6.90 8.42 10.84
CA ASP A 9 -5.92 9.31 10.20
C ASP A 9 -6.56 10.68 9.97
N LYS A 10 -6.17 11.68 10.76
CA LYS A 10 -6.68 13.06 10.71
C LYS A 10 -5.60 14.01 10.21
N SER A 11 -6.00 15.19 9.73
CA SER A 11 -5.07 16.26 9.37
C SER A 11 -4.23 16.74 10.57
N SER A 12 -4.76 16.62 11.79
CA SER A 12 -4.10 16.97 13.05
C SER A 12 -3.12 15.91 13.55
N GLY A 13 -3.09 14.72 12.95
CA GLY A 13 -2.22 13.62 13.35
C GLY A 13 -2.85 12.26 13.14
N ARG A 14 -2.06 11.24 13.42
CA ARG A 14 -2.46 9.82 13.33
C ARG A 14 -2.69 9.26 14.72
N GLY A 15 -3.66 8.36 14.85
CA GLY A 15 -3.87 7.60 16.07
C GLY A 15 -2.65 6.77 16.45
N LEU A 16 -2.42 6.60 17.75
CA LEU A 16 -1.39 5.69 18.26
C LEU A 16 -1.94 4.27 18.27
N TRP A 17 -1.37 3.46 17.39
CA TRP A 17 -1.72 2.06 17.28
C TRP A 17 -0.93 1.21 18.26
N SER A 18 -1.59 0.24 18.88
CA SER A 18 -1.00 -0.71 19.81
C SER A 18 -0.75 -2.04 19.11
N SER A 19 0.29 -2.75 19.52
CA SER A 19 0.62 -4.10 19.06
C SER A 19 0.76 -5.02 20.28
N GLU A 20 0.34 -6.27 20.15
CA GLU A 20 0.51 -7.28 21.20
C GLU A 20 1.98 -7.55 21.54
N LYS A 21 2.84 -7.49 20.50
CA LYS A 21 4.28 -7.76 20.63
C LYS A 21 5.08 -6.66 19.93
N THR A 22 6.31 -6.50 20.34
CA THR A 22 7.27 -5.57 19.72
C THR A 22 8.07 -6.21 18.58
N SER A 23 8.02 -7.54 18.44
CA SER A 23 8.70 -8.31 17.41
C SER A 23 7.88 -9.52 17.00
N TYR A 24 7.85 -9.81 15.72
CA TYR A 24 7.15 -10.95 15.12
C TYR A 24 8.09 -11.68 14.18
N ALA A 25 8.10 -12.99 14.26
CA ALA A 25 8.89 -13.85 13.37
C ALA A 25 8.00 -14.98 12.85
N MET A 26 8.15 -15.28 11.56
CA MET A 26 7.51 -16.46 10.96
C MET A 26 8.27 -17.70 11.37
N ALA A 27 7.63 -18.59 12.12
CA ALA A 27 8.25 -19.83 12.59
C ALA A 27 8.59 -20.77 11.42
N GLU A 28 9.48 -21.70 11.67
CA GLU A 28 9.78 -22.77 10.72
C GLU A 28 8.52 -23.61 10.45
N GLY A 29 8.29 -23.93 9.18
CA GLY A 29 7.09 -24.66 8.73
C GLY A 29 5.81 -23.81 8.61
N GLN A 30 5.82 -22.53 9.00
CA GLN A 30 4.71 -21.62 8.74
C GLN A 30 4.84 -20.95 7.36
N ASP A 31 3.73 -20.86 6.63
CA ASP A 31 3.68 -20.22 5.30
C ASP A 31 3.17 -18.78 5.35
N SER A 32 2.66 -18.34 6.48
CA SER A 32 2.16 -16.98 6.67
C SER A 32 2.42 -16.43 8.06
N LEU A 33 2.54 -15.11 8.15
CA LEU A 33 2.62 -14.35 9.38
C LEU A 33 1.58 -13.23 9.35
N VAL A 34 0.81 -13.12 10.42
CA VAL A 34 -0.17 -12.04 10.60
C VAL A 34 0.27 -11.16 11.76
N VAL A 35 0.23 -9.84 11.54
CA VAL A 35 0.54 -8.83 12.56
C VAL A 35 -0.65 -7.87 12.63
N ASP A 36 -1.28 -7.79 13.79
CA ASP A 36 -2.39 -6.89 14.05
C ASP A 36 -1.94 -5.69 14.88
N LEU A 37 -2.30 -4.51 14.42
CA LEU A 37 -2.25 -3.28 15.18
C LEU A 37 -3.67 -2.85 15.51
N THR A 38 -3.93 -2.48 16.75
CA THR A 38 -5.26 -2.09 17.24
C THR A 38 -5.32 -0.63 17.61
N TYR A 39 -6.46 -0.02 17.38
CA TYR A 39 -6.78 1.35 17.77
C TYR A 39 -8.27 1.47 18.05
N SER A 40 -8.65 2.26 19.04
CA SER A 40 -10.05 2.52 19.37
C SER A 40 -10.28 4.00 19.62
N GLU A 41 -11.34 4.56 19.07
CA GLU A 41 -11.74 5.94 19.26
C GLU A 41 -13.26 6.07 19.08
N ASN A 42 -13.91 6.81 19.97
CA ASN A 42 -15.34 7.16 19.89
C ASN A 42 -16.28 5.96 19.66
N GLY A 43 -16.02 4.82 20.32
CA GLY A 43 -16.83 3.61 20.20
C GLY A 43 -16.58 2.82 18.91
N VAL A 44 -15.58 3.16 18.12
CA VAL A 44 -15.18 2.39 16.95
C VAL A 44 -13.84 1.71 17.20
N ASN A 45 -13.79 0.40 17.00
CA ASN A 45 -12.57 -0.39 17.12
C ASN A 45 -11.99 -0.69 15.73
N TYR A 46 -10.70 -0.52 15.59
CA TYR A 46 -9.98 -0.74 14.35
C TYR A 46 -8.88 -1.78 14.55
N ILE A 47 -8.76 -2.69 13.60
CA ILE A 47 -7.58 -3.55 13.47
C ILE A 47 -6.95 -3.26 12.11
N LYS A 48 -5.69 -2.89 12.12
CA LYS A 48 -4.86 -2.81 10.94
C LYS A 48 -4.01 -4.08 10.87
N ARG A 49 -4.37 -4.97 9.97
CA ARG A 49 -3.76 -6.27 9.78
C ARG A 49 -2.77 -6.25 8.65
N TYR A 50 -1.57 -6.72 8.93
CA TYR A 50 -0.55 -7.02 7.93
C TYR A 50 -0.42 -8.52 7.80
N SER A 51 -0.53 -9.03 6.56
CA SER A 51 -0.35 -10.46 6.27
C SER A 51 0.81 -10.64 5.31
N PHE A 52 1.78 -11.43 5.74
CA PHE A 52 2.97 -11.79 4.99
C PHE A 52 2.89 -13.25 4.58
N LYS A 53 3.37 -13.59 3.40
CA LYS A 53 3.46 -14.97 2.91
C LYS A 53 4.91 -15.33 2.67
N ARG A 54 5.27 -16.58 2.96
CA ARG A 54 6.60 -17.10 2.63
C ARG A 54 6.79 -17.23 1.11
N GLY A 55 5.70 -17.46 0.38
CA GLY A 55 5.68 -17.53 -1.06
C GLY A 55 6.53 -18.66 -1.63
N LEU A 56 6.52 -19.81 -0.99
CA LEU A 56 7.20 -21.01 -1.50
C LEU A 56 6.29 -21.73 -2.49
N ASN A 57 6.85 -22.11 -3.65
CA ASN A 57 6.12 -22.91 -4.61
C ASN A 57 6.12 -24.39 -4.15
N PRO A 58 4.97 -25.00 -3.85
CA PRO A 58 4.88 -26.37 -3.36
C PRO A 58 5.33 -27.42 -4.39
N GLN A 59 5.44 -27.07 -5.67
CA GLN A 59 5.92 -27.95 -6.73
C GLN A 59 7.46 -28.06 -6.76
N CYS A 60 8.16 -27.18 -6.04
CA CYS A 60 9.61 -27.20 -5.95
C CYS A 60 10.07 -28.00 -4.74
N SER A 61 11.17 -28.76 -4.91
CA SER A 61 11.83 -29.43 -3.79
C SER A 61 12.38 -28.44 -2.77
N ALA A 62 12.55 -28.86 -1.52
CA ALA A 62 13.12 -28.04 -0.46
C ALA A 62 14.50 -27.45 -0.85
N ARG A 63 15.32 -28.21 -1.56
CA ARG A 63 16.64 -27.77 -2.06
C ARG A 63 16.52 -26.65 -3.10
N GLU A 64 15.54 -26.73 -4.00
CA GLU A 64 15.32 -25.71 -5.04
C GLU A 64 14.77 -24.42 -4.43
N GLN A 65 13.88 -24.52 -3.44
CA GLN A 65 13.38 -23.39 -2.67
C GLN A 65 14.52 -22.72 -1.90
N GLN A 66 15.38 -23.50 -1.24
CA GLN A 66 16.54 -22.98 -0.51
C GLN A 66 17.54 -22.26 -1.44
N LEU A 67 17.73 -22.77 -2.66
CA LEU A 67 18.59 -22.16 -3.69
C LEU A 67 17.90 -21.00 -4.43
N LYS A 68 16.67 -20.65 -4.05
CA LYS A 68 15.88 -19.58 -4.69
C LYS A 68 15.85 -19.72 -6.21
N LYS A 69 15.69 -20.95 -6.72
CA LYS A 69 15.62 -21.16 -8.17
C LYS A 69 14.45 -20.37 -8.77
N PRO A 70 14.61 -19.80 -9.98
CA PRO A 70 13.53 -19.13 -10.69
C PRO A 70 12.27 -20.02 -10.74
N GLY A 71 11.11 -19.45 -10.41
CA GLY A 71 9.82 -20.14 -10.34
C GLY A 71 9.56 -20.91 -9.04
N CYS A 72 10.55 -21.01 -8.14
CA CYS A 72 10.35 -21.67 -6.84
C CYS A 72 9.96 -20.70 -5.72
N ILE A 73 10.02 -19.40 -5.97
CA ILE A 73 9.46 -18.36 -5.10
C ILE A 73 8.24 -17.79 -5.79
N ASP A 74 7.09 -17.93 -5.15
CA ASP A 74 5.85 -17.32 -5.61
C ASP A 74 5.96 -15.79 -5.45
N PRO A 75 5.48 -14.98 -6.42
CA PRO A 75 5.47 -13.53 -6.32
C PRO A 75 4.81 -13.00 -5.05
N SER A 76 3.91 -13.75 -4.43
CA SER A 76 3.27 -13.38 -3.16
C SER A 76 4.26 -13.24 -1.99
N ALA A 77 5.49 -13.78 -2.09
CA ALA A 77 6.56 -13.56 -1.11
C ALA A 77 6.99 -12.09 -0.98
N TYR A 78 6.75 -11.31 -2.01
CA TYR A 78 7.07 -9.87 -2.06
C TYR A 78 5.86 -8.99 -1.76
N GLN A 79 4.71 -9.59 -1.44
CA GLN A 79 3.47 -8.89 -1.18
C GLN A 79 3.16 -8.84 0.31
N VAL A 80 2.64 -7.71 0.74
CA VAL A 80 2.09 -7.52 2.09
C VAL A 80 0.63 -7.11 1.93
N ASP A 81 -0.29 -7.97 2.34
CA ASP A 81 -1.69 -7.59 2.40
C ASP A 81 -1.93 -6.71 3.61
N VAL A 82 -2.47 -5.53 3.38
CA VAL A 82 -2.82 -4.56 4.43
C VAL A 82 -4.33 -4.41 4.47
N ARG A 83 -4.94 -4.90 5.55
CA ARG A 83 -6.39 -4.91 5.75
C ARG A 83 -6.77 -4.07 6.96
N TYR A 84 -7.81 -3.30 6.83
CA TYR A 84 -8.47 -2.63 7.93
C TYR A 84 -9.80 -3.31 8.23
N LEU A 85 -9.95 -3.79 9.48
CA LEU A 85 -11.22 -4.26 10.01
C LEU A 85 -11.76 -3.15 10.91
N ILE A 86 -13.02 -2.80 10.70
CA ILE A 86 -13.71 -1.71 11.38
C ILE A 86 -14.89 -2.32 12.10
N ASP A 87 -14.94 -2.20 13.43
CA ASP A 87 -16.03 -2.66 14.28
C ASP A 87 -16.68 -1.42 14.93
N ASN A 88 -17.83 -1.02 14.40
CA ASN A 88 -18.54 0.17 14.86
C ASN A 88 -19.48 -0.16 15.99
N GLN A 89 -19.03 0.02 17.23
CA GLN A 89 -19.82 -0.13 18.45
C GLN A 89 -20.46 1.19 18.93
N SER A 90 -20.32 2.26 18.14
CA SER A 90 -20.94 3.56 18.45
C SER A 90 -22.41 3.59 18.03
N GLU A 91 -23.13 4.62 18.47
CA GLU A 91 -24.53 4.84 18.10
C GLU A 91 -24.71 5.51 16.72
N GLN A 92 -23.62 5.94 16.09
CA GLN A 92 -23.65 6.65 14.80
C GLN A 92 -22.99 5.80 13.71
N ALA A 93 -23.46 5.96 12.48
CA ALA A 93 -22.78 5.36 11.33
C ALA A 93 -21.38 5.93 11.18
N TRP A 94 -20.39 5.05 11.03
CA TRP A 94 -19.03 5.42 10.65
C TRP A 94 -18.93 5.53 9.14
N SER A 95 -18.16 6.51 8.64
CA SER A 95 -17.85 6.62 7.22
C SER A 95 -16.43 7.08 7.01
N GLY A 96 -15.73 6.43 6.07
CA GLY A 96 -14.36 6.78 5.70
C GLY A 96 -13.90 6.09 4.42
N ASN A 97 -12.71 6.44 3.99
CA ASN A 97 -12.07 5.91 2.78
C ASN A 97 -10.74 5.29 3.13
N LEU A 98 -10.42 4.16 2.50
CA LEU A 98 -9.06 3.65 2.47
C LEU A 98 -8.20 4.58 1.60
N PHE A 99 -7.01 4.92 2.06
CA PHE A 99 -6.00 5.54 1.22
C PHE A 99 -4.65 4.84 1.40
N ALA A 100 -3.86 4.81 0.33
CA ALA A 100 -2.49 4.32 0.38
C ALA A 100 -1.59 5.25 -0.44
N GLN A 101 -0.37 5.48 0.07
CA GLN A 101 0.55 6.44 -0.51
C GLN A 101 1.98 5.91 -0.46
N LEU A 102 2.75 6.26 -1.49
CA LEU A 102 4.19 6.15 -1.54
C LEU A 102 4.76 7.56 -1.54
N LYS A 103 5.71 7.80 -0.64
CA LYS A 103 6.35 9.12 -0.47
C LYS A 103 7.84 9.00 -0.70
N ARG A 104 8.41 9.93 -1.45
CA ARG A 104 9.84 10.02 -1.75
C ARG A 104 10.32 11.47 -1.76
N ASP A 105 11.56 11.69 -1.35
CA ASP A 105 12.28 12.94 -1.58
C ASP A 105 12.70 13.10 -3.06
N ASN A 106 13.41 14.17 -3.38
CA ASN A 106 13.90 14.46 -4.72
C ASN A 106 15.33 13.94 -4.96
N SER A 107 15.86 13.09 -4.09
CA SER A 107 17.19 12.51 -4.29
C SER A 107 17.27 11.71 -5.59
N GLY A 108 18.38 11.82 -6.29
CA GLY A 108 18.64 11.07 -7.51
C GLY A 108 18.75 9.56 -7.26
N ASP A 109 18.73 8.79 -8.34
CA ASP A 109 18.99 7.36 -8.26
C ASP A 109 20.49 7.14 -7.99
N PRO A 110 20.88 6.48 -6.88
CA PRO A 110 22.30 6.19 -6.61
C PRO A 110 22.99 5.38 -7.70
N SER A 111 22.23 4.61 -8.48
CA SER A 111 22.77 3.81 -9.61
C SER A 111 23.03 4.63 -10.87
N SER A 112 22.52 5.85 -10.97
CA SER A 112 22.72 6.71 -12.14
C SER A 112 24.17 7.21 -12.32
N THR A 113 25.01 7.02 -11.31
CA THR A 113 26.44 7.38 -11.33
C THR A 113 27.34 6.31 -11.95
N THR A 114 26.81 5.14 -12.29
CA THR A 114 27.57 4.09 -12.96
C THR A 114 27.75 4.41 -14.45
N ALA A 115 28.99 4.34 -14.94
CA ALA A 115 29.49 4.80 -16.22
C ALA A 115 28.92 4.10 -17.49
N THR A 116 27.83 3.38 -17.41
CA THR A 116 27.24 2.63 -18.54
C THR A 116 26.19 3.38 -19.36
N GLY A 117 25.94 4.64 -19.05
CA GLY A 117 25.20 5.55 -19.94
C GLY A 117 23.70 5.31 -20.13
N THR A 118 23.12 4.28 -19.55
CA THR A 118 21.68 4.02 -19.69
C THR A 118 20.92 4.73 -18.57
N ALA A 119 20.32 5.87 -18.89
CA ALA A 119 19.44 6.56 -17.97
C ALA A 119 18.20 5.70 -17.68
N THR A 120 18.10 5.20 -16.45
CA THR A 120 16.92 4.47 -16.00
C THR A 120 15.85 5.43 -15.51
N TYR A 121 14.59 5.03 -15.66
CA TYR A 121 13.49 5.84 -15.20
C TYR A 121 13.42 5.82 -13.67
N LEU A 122 13.41 7.02 -13.09
CA LEU A 122 13.12 7.26 -11.68
C LEU A 122 11.87 8.14 -11.59
N GLY A 123 10.80 7.62 -11.04
CA GLY A 123 9.56 8.38 -10.93
C GLY A 123 8.35 7.54 -10.55
N ALA A 124 7.22 8.20 -10.52
CA ALA A 124 5.94 7.55 -10.31
C ALA A 124 5.47 6.85 -11.60
N ALA A 125 4.78 5.74 -11.42
CA ALA A 125 4.04 5.08 -12.48
C ALA A 125 2.68 4.62 -11.93
N LEU A 126 1.70 4.54 -12.81
CA LEU A 126 0.35 4.15 -12.43
C LEU A 126 -0.39 3.52 -13.61
N TRP A 127 -1.45 2.84 -13.29
CA TRP A 127 -2.37 2.28 -14.27
C TRP A 127 -3.56 3.20 -14.46
N THR A 128 -3.92 3.47 -15.71
CA THR A 128 -5.22 4.04 -16.09
C THR A 128 -5.87 3.15 -17.15
N THR A 129 -7.16 3.34 -17.39
CA THR A 129 -7.88 2.58 -18.43
C THR A 129 -7.33 2.88 -19.82
N GLU A 130 -6.96 4.14 -20.08
CA GLU A 130 -6.44 4.57 -21.38
C GLU A 130 -4.95 4.21 -21.55
N GLU A 131 -4.18 4.25 -20.46
CA GLU A 131 -2.75 4.01 -20.47
C GLU A 131 -2.36 3.06 -19.33
N PRO A 132 -2.33 1.73 -19.57
CA PRO A 132 -2.05 0.72 -18.53
C PRO A 132 -0.68 0.84 -17.85
N TYR A 133 0.22 1.65 -18.41
CA TYR A 133 1.53 1.94 -17.84
C TYR A 133 1.88 3.41 -18.06
N LYS A 134 1.26 4.28 -17.28
CA LYS A 134 1.50 5.72 -17.33
C LYS A 134 2.66 6.12 -16.42
N LYS A 135 3.67 6.74 -17.01
CA LYS A 135 4.78 7.35 -16.27
C LYS A 135 4.46 8.80 -15.92
N VAL A 136 4.71 9.17 -14.66
CA VAL A 136 4.59 10.56 -14.19
C VAL A 136 5.89 10.95 -13.52
N SER A 137 6.72 11.69 -14.22
CA SER A 137 8.02 12.11 -13.69
C SER A 137 7.87 13.13 -12.55
N MET A 138 8.93 13.29 -11.74
CA MET A 138 8.97 14.34 -10.71
C MET A 138 8.74 15.74 -11.34
N LYS A 139 9.33 15.98 -12.53
CA LYS A 139 9.15 17.24 -13.26
C LYS A 139 7.70 17.47 -13.70
N ASP A 140 6.97 16.40 -14.02
CA ASP A 140 5.54 16.52 -14.36
C ASP A 140 4.72 16.85 -13.13
N ILE A 141 5.02 16.21 -11.98
CA ILE A 141 4.37 16.52 -10.69
C ILE A 141 4.64 17.97 -10.26
N ASP A 142 5.85 18.49 -10.50
CA ASP A 142 6.20 19.89 -10.23
C ASP A 142 5.38 20.88 -11.06
N LYS A 143 5.05 20.50 -12.30
CA LYS A 143 4.23 21.35 -13.19
C LYS A 143 2.75 21.27 -12.84
N GLN A 144 2.25 20.06 -12.64
CA GLN A 144 0.86 19.79 -12.38
C GLN A 144 0.66 18.44 -11.69
N SER A 145 -0.10 18.43 -10.61
CA SER A 145 -0.51 17.18 -9.95
C SER A 145 -1.42 16.38 -10.88
N PHE A 146 -1.12 15.09 -11.03
CA PHE A 146 -2.00 14.15 -11.72
C PHE A 146 -3.17 13.76 -10.82
N LYS A 147 -4.36 13.62 -11.41
CA LYS A 147 -5.56 13.17 -10.69
C LYS A 147 -6.52 12.53 -11.67
N GLU A 148 -6.87 11.27 -11.43
CA GLU A 148 -7.80 10.51 -12.26
C GLU A 148 -8.54 9.46 -11.43
N THR A 149 -9.79 9.17 -11.82
CA THR A 149 -10.59 8.10 -11.22
C THR A 149 -10.50 6.86 -12.10
N VAL A 150 -10.03 5.74 -11.52
CA VAL A 150 -9.81 4.48 -12.23
C VAL A 150 -10.45 3.31 -11.47
N GLN A 151 -10.85 2.28 -12.19
CA GLN A 151 -11.29 1.03 -11.58
C GLN A 151 -10.09 0.09 -11.40
N GLY A 152 -9.91 -0.44 -10.19
CA GLY A 152 -8.75 -1.27 -9.86
C GLY A 152 -7.42 -0.52 -10.03
N GLY A 153 -6.55 -1.07 -10.84
CA GLY A 153 -5.26 -0.48 -11.17
C GLY A 153 -4.18 -0.66 -10.11
N TRP A 154 -3.15 0.13 -10.23
CA TRP A 154 -2.03 0.19 -9.29
C TRP A 154 -1.34 1.55 -9.35
N VAL A 155 -0.63 1.90 -8.30
CA VAL A 155 0.26 3.06 -8.22
C VAL A 155 1.62 2.60 -7.71
N ALA A 156 2.70 3.07 -8.33
CA ALA A 156 4.04 2.60 -8.02
C ALA A 156 5.06 3.74 -8.00
N TRP A 157 6.14 3.51 -7.27
CA TRP A 157 7.38 4.25 -7.37
C TRP A 157 8.45 3.36 -7.98
N LEU A 158 9.06 3.80 -9.07
CA LEU A 158 10.05 3.05 -9.81
C LEU A 158 11.45 3.62 -9.59
N GLN A 159 12.40 2.74 -9.36
CA GLN A 159 13.84 2.96 -9.36
C GLN A 159 14.51 1.90 -10.24
N HIS A 160 15.78 2.09 -10.55
CA HIS A 160 16.53 1.21 -11.45
C HIS A 160 16.25 -0.29 -11.26
N TYR A 161 16.43 -0.79 -10.04
CA TYR A 161 16.27 -2.22 -9.70
C TYR A 161 15.08 -2.48 -8.79
N PHE A 162 14.34 -1.45 -8.38
CA PHE A 162 13.32 -1.58 -7.36
C PHE A 162 11.99 -1.00 -7.83
N VAL A 163 10.94 -1.67 -7.46
CA VAL A 163 9.57 -1.19 -7.55
C VAL A 163 8.91 -1.32 -6.17
N THR A 164 8.17 -0.30 -5.79
CA THR A 164 7.24 -0.39 -4.67
C THR A 164 5.89 0.06 -5.19
N ALA A 165 4.86 -0.75 -4.97
CA ALA A 165 3.55 -0.49 -5.54
C ALA A 165 2.43 -0.75 -4.52
N TRP A 166 1.36 0.05 -4.60
CA TRP A 166 0.08 -0.25 -3.98
C TRP A 166 -0.91 -0.73 -5.04
N VAL A 167 -1.56 -1.84 -4.74
CA VAL A 167 -2.57 -2.46 -5.59
C VAL A 167 -3.88 -2.53 -4.80
N PRO A 168 -4.87 -1.66 -5.10
CA PRO A 168 -6.21 -1.74 -4.53
C PRO A 168 -6.98 -2.94 -5.08
N SER A 169 -8.17 -3.21 -4.52
CA SER A 169 -9.07 -4.21 -5.10
C SER A 169 -9.39 -3.89 -6.56
N LYS A 170 -9.38 -4.92 -7.42
CA LYS A 170 -9.70 -4.79 -8.87
C LYS A 170 -11.09 -4.24 -9.13
N ASP A 171 -12.03 -4.46 -8.19
CA ASP A 171 -13.43 -4.08 -8.32
C ASP A 171 -13.72 -2.71 -7.67
N SER A 172 -12.71 -2.06 -7.04
CA SER A 172 -12.88 -0.75 -6.44
C SER A 172 -12.63 0.37 -7.44
N THR A 173 -13.42 1.44 -7.34
CA THR A 173 -13.20 2.68 -8.08
C THR A 173 -12.36 3.61 -7.21
N ASN A 174 -11.15 3.93 -7.65
CA ASN A 174 -10.14 4.62 -6.88
C ASN A 174 -9.79 5.97 -7.49
N LEU A 175 -9.64 6.99 -6.66
CA LEU A 175 -9.06 8.25 -7.06
C LEU A 175 -7.53 8.15 -6.94
N VAL A 176 -6.84 8.04 -8.07
CA VAL A 176 -5.38 8.04 -8.15
C VAL A 176 -4.89 9.48 -8.28
N GLN A 177 -3.84 9.83 -7.53
CA GLN A 177 -3.29 11.17 -7.58
C GLN A 177 -1.79 11.21 -7.25
N THR A 178 -1.13 12.22 -7.83
CA THR A 178 0.22 12.62 -7.43
C THR A 178 0.18 14.02 -6.84
N ARG A 179 1.11 14.31 -5.93
CA ARG A 179 1.27 15.66 -5.37
C ARG A 179 2.65 15.85 -4.78
N LYS A 180 3.00 17.09 -4.50
CA LYS A 180 4.17 17.45 -3.69
C LYS A 180 3.68 17.96 -2.33
N ASP A 181 4.33 17.55 -1.24
CA ASP A 181 4.01 18.07 0.09
C ASP A 181 4.78 19.36 0.39
N SER A 182 4.47 19.99 1.53
CA SER A 182 5.12 21.23 1.97
C SER A 182 6.61 21.09 2.28
N GLN A 183 7.10 19.86 2.43
CA GLN A 183 8.51 19.56 2.65
C GLN A 183 9.27 19.26 1.35
N GLY A 184 8.59 19.34 0.19
CA GLY A 184 9.16 19.07 -1.11
C GLY A 184 9.19 17.59 -1.52
N ASN A 185 8.56 16.70 -0.74
CA ASN A 185 8.51 15.28 -1.11
C ASN A 185 7.40 15.02 -2.12
N TYR A 186 7.69 14.12 -3.03
CA TYR A 186 6.75 13.63 -4.03
C TYR A 186 5.93 12.47 -3.47
N ILE A 187 4.65 12.50 -3.72
CA ILE A 187 3.69 11.51 -3.24
C ILE A 187 2.87 11.02 -4.43
N ILE A 188 2.76 9.70 -4.55
CA ILE A 188 1.76 9.04 -5.39
C ILE A 188 0.90 8.15 -4.51
N GLY A 189 -0.38 8.08 -4.78
CA GLY A 189 -1.27 7.23 -4.01
C GLY A 189 -2.67 7.15 -4.61
N PHE A 190 -3.50 6.40 -3.93
CA PHE A 190 -4.92 6.33 -4.26
C PHE A 190 -5.79 6.52 -3.01
N THR A 191 -7.03 6.92 -3.25
CA THR A 191 -8.11 6.92 -2.26
C THR A 191 -9.25 6.07 -2.83
N GLY A 192 -9.63 5.04 -2.08
CA GLY A 192 -10.72 4.14 -2.43
C GLY A 192 -12.10 4.77 -2.22
N PRO A 193 -13.17 4.05 -2.58
CA PRO A 193 -14.53 4.50 -2.37
C PRO A 193 -14.85 4.67 -0.88
N ALA A 194 -15.88 5.46 -0.60
CA ALA A 194 -16.38 5.59 0.76
C ALA A 194 -16.98 4.26 1.25
N LEU A 195 -16.56 3.86 2.46
CA LEU A 195 -17.10 2.73 3.19
C LEU A 195 -17.94 3.27 4.35
N THR A 196 -19.20 2.83 4.46
CA THR A 196 -20.09 3.18 5.58
C THR A 196 -20.36 1.94 6.39
N VAL A 197 -20.23 2.07 7.72
CA VAL A 197 -20.46 0.98 8.68
C VAL A 197 -21.53 1.42 9.68
N ALA A 198 -22.69 0.77 9.65
CA ALA A 198 -23.79 1.09 10.54
C ALA A 198 -23.43 0.82 12.03
N PRO A 199 -24.15 1.40 12.99
CA PRO A 199 -24.03 1.05 14.40
C PRO A 199 -24.15 -0.47 14.63
N GLY A 200 -23.25 -1.04 15.43
CA GLY A 200 -23.19 -2.48 15.72
C GLY A 200 -22.68 -3.36 14.58
N ALA A 201 -22.36 -2.79 13.43
CA ALA A 201 -21.87 -3.53 12.26
C ALA A 201 -20.33 -3.56 12.17
N LYS A 202 -19.84 -4.49 11.35
CA LYS A 202 -18.42 -4.64 10.99
C LYS A 202 -18.24 -4.56 9.49
N ALA A 203 -17.12 -4.01 9.07
CA ALA A 203 -16.73 -4.01 7.68
C ALA A 203 -15.20 -4.08 7.54
N GLU A 204 -14.74 -4.35 6.34
CA GLU A 204 -13.31 -4.38 6.03
C GLU A 204 -13.00 -3.72 4.71
N THR A 205 -11.76 -3.24 4.59
CA THR A 205 -11.18 -2.73 3.35
C THR A 205 -9.70 -3.05 3.31
N SER A 206 -9.14 -3.26 2.12
CA SER A 206 -7.75 -3.69 1.99
C SER A 206 -7.08 -3.18 0.73
N ALA A 207 -5.75 -3.22 0.74
CA ALA A 207 -4.90 -3.07 -0.44
C ALA A 207 -3.62 -3.90 -0.23
N THR A 208 -2.99 -4.29 -1.34
CA THR A 208 -1.74 -5.04 -1.32
C THR A 208 -0.57 -4.10 -1.60
N LEU A 209 0.45 -4.15 -0.76
CA LEU A 209 1.75 -3.51 -0.98
C LEU A 209 2.69 -4.54 -1.63
N TYR A 210 3.38 -4.09 -2.68
CA TYR A 210 4.41 -4.85 -3.39
C TYR A 210 5.73 -4.11 -3.32
#